data_3f7eaa8c85b30dead2ec291040f55361
#
_entry.id   3f7eaa8c85b30dead2ec291040f55361
#
_cell.length_a   1.000
_cell.length_b   1.000
_cell.length_c   1.000
_cell.angle_alpha   90.00
_cell.angle_beta   90.00
_cell.angle_gamma   90.00
#
_symmetry.space_group_name_H-M   'P 1'
#
loop_
_entity.id
_entity.type
_entity.pdbx_description
1 polymer ?
#
loop_
_entity_poly.entity_id
_entity_poly.type
_entity_poly.pdbx_seq_one_letter_code
_entity_poly.pdbx_strand_id
1 'polypeptide(L)'
;PVRVDEQVARDVATMVNEAPIRKATLLAEPNVEAREHEGTMWRLDFADAENSSAYISADTGRFLVMRGDTWRTWDFFWMLHNMDYVNRTSFNHPLIVFVAFGTLWLSGTGFYLLFKSFSRADVRWLRRRRKSAVKLGAG
;
A
#
# COMPACT_ATOMS: atom_id res chain seq x y z
N PRO A 1 -17.69 -18.41 -25.93
CA PRO A 1 -18.08 -17.18 -25.26
C PRO A 1 -18.04 -16.04 -26.28
N VAL A 2 -19.09 -15.23 -26.32
CA VAL A 2 -19.15 -14.02 -27.16
C VAL A 2 -18.19 -13.02 -26.54
N ARG A 3 -17.05 -12.79 -27.18
CA ARG A 3 -16.13 -11.77 -26.72
C ARG A 3 -16.67 -10.39 -27.10
N VAL A 4 -16.65 -9.51 -26.16
CA VAL A 4 -17.03 -8.11 -26.37
C VAL A 4 -16.03 -7.47 -27.33
N ASP A 5 -16.56 -6.83 -28.40
CA ASP A 5 -15.77 -6.13 -29.38
C ASP A 5 -15.14 -4.84 -28.81
N GLU A 6 -14.05 -4.38 -29.43
CA GLU A 6 -13.35 -3.16 -29.05
C GLU A 6 -14.30 -1.94 -28.99
N GLN A 7 -15.26 -1.86 -29.95
CA GLN A 7 -16.16 -0.73 -29.99
C GLN A 7 -17.07 -0.69 -28.75
N VAL A 8 -17.61 -1.81 -28.35
CA VAL A 8 -18.42 -1.91 -27.13
C VAL A 8 -17.59 -1.55 -25.87
N ALA A 9 -16.34 -1.99 -25.84
CA ALA A 9 -15.44 -1.61 -24.74
C ALA A 9 -15.15 -0.11 -24.71
N ARG A 10 -14.99 0.54 -25.88
CA ARG A 10 -14.86 2.01 -26.01
C ARG A 10 -16.13 2.74 -25.54
N ASP A 11 -17.29 2.26 -25.94
CA ASP A 11 -18.56 2.86 -25.55
C ASP A 11 -18.76 2.80 -24.02
N VAL A 12 -18.44 1.67 -23.40
CA VAL A 12 -18.45 1.54 -21.93
C VAL A 12 -17.42 2.46 -21.28
N ALA A 13 -16.22 2.56 -21.83
CA ALA A 13 -15.17 3.42 -21.28
C ALA A 13 -15.55 4.90 -21.32
N THR A 14 -16.18 5.36 -22.41
CA THR A 14 -16.64 6.76 -22.55
C THR A 14 -17.77 7.13 -21.59
N MET A 15 -18.54 6.16 -21.09
CA MET A 15 -19.53 6.41 -20.04
C MET A 15 -18.86 6.72 -18.68
N VAL A 16 -17.63 6.31 -18.48
CA VAL A 16 -16.90 6.48 -17.22
C VAL A 16 -15.95 7.68 -17.28
N ASN A 17 -15.34 7.93 -18.45
CA ASN A 17 -14.45 9.06 -18.66
C ASN A 17 -14.64 9.63 -20.06
N GLU A 18 -14.98 10.91 -20.14
CA GLU A 18 -15.25 11.64 -21.41
C GLU A 18 -13.96 12.00 -22.18
N ALA A 19 -12.78 11.80 -21.59
CA ALA A 19 -11.51 12.10 -22.24
C ALA A 19 -11.29 11.22 -23.48
N PRO A 20 -10.60 11.71 -24.51
CA PRO A 20 -10.34 10.95 -25.71
C PRO A 20 -9.50 9.70 -25.42
N ILE A 21 -9.91 8.56 -25.97
CA ILE A 21 -9.19 7.29 -25.83
C ILE A 21 -8.00 7.30 -26.81
N ARG A 22 -6.79 7.28 -26.25
CA ARG A 22 -5.53 7.26 -27.00
C ARG A 22 -5.25 5.87 -27.59
N LYS A 23 -5.50 4.82 -26.81
CA LYS A 23 -5.16 3.44 -27.18
C LYS A 23 -6.13 2.45 -26.56
N ALA A 24 -6.50 1.41 -27.30
CA ALA A 24 -7.16 0.22 -26.80
C ALA A 24 -6.26 -0.99 -26.97
N THR A 25 -6.15 -1.85 -25.98
CA THR A 25 -5.30 -3.05 -25.98
C THR A 25 -6.04 -4.20 -25.32
N LEU A 26 -6.14 -5.33 -26.03
CA LEU A 26 -6.68 -6.56 -25.46
C LEU A 26 -5.59 -7.26 -24.64
N LEU A 27 -5.85 -7.50 -23.38
CA LEU A 27 -4.98 -8.24 -22.47
C LEU A 27 -5.54 -9.65 -22.28
N ALA A 28 -4.75 -10.68 -22.57
CA ALA A 28 -5.13 -12.07 -22.36
C ALA A 28 -5.20 -12.41 -20.85
N GLU A 29 -4.35 -11.76 -20.06
CA GLU A 29 -4.26 -11.92 -18.61
C GLU A 29 -4.22 -10.55 -17.93
N PRO A 30 -4.69 -10.45 -16.67
CA PRO A 30 -4.61 -9.22 -15.89
C PRO A 30 -3.17 -8.74 -15.70
N ASN A 31 -2.95 -7.45 -15.83
CA ASN A 31 -1.70 -6.81 -15.44
C ASN A 31 -1.74 -6.38 -13.96
N VAL A 32 -0.66 -5.77 -13.47
CA VAL A 32 -0.54 -5.30 -12.08
C VAL A 32 -1.67 -4.34 -11.68
N GLU A 33 -2.17 -3.51 -12.61
CA GLU A 33 -3.23 -2.53 -12.34
C GLU A 33 -4.62 -3.16 -12.19
N ALA A 34 -4.83 -4.35 -12.78
CA ALA A 34 -6.08 -5.10 -12.77
C ALA A 34 -5.97 -6.47 -12.08
N ARG A 35 -4.93 -6.67 -11.27
CA ARG A 35 -4.61 -7.95 -10.59
C ARG A 35 -5.71 -8.55 -9.72
N GLU A 36 -6.69 -7.73 -9.34
CA GLU A 36 -7.85 -8.16 -8.54
C GLU A 36 -8.94 -8.83 -9.37
N HIS A 37 -8.78 -8.84 -10.70
CA HIS A 37 -9.75 -9.37 -11.65
C HIS A 37 -9.13 -10.55 -12.41
N GLU A 38 -9.97 -11.38 -12.99
CA GLU A 38 -9.57 -12.56 -13.75
C GLU A 38 -10.10 -12.49 -15.20
N GLY A 39 -9.45 -13.24 -16.09
CA GLY A 39 -9.87 -13.39 -17.48
C GLY A 39 -9.35 -12.32 -18.42
N THR A 40 -9.79 -12.43 -19.69
CA THR A 40 -9.40 -11.50 -20.76
C THR A 40 -10.10 -10.15 -20.56
N MET A 41 -9.38 -9.07 -20.79
CA MET A 41 -9.91 -7.72 -20.60
C MET A 41 -9.38 -6.72 -21.63
N TRP A 42 -10.18 -5.70 -21.90
CA TRP A 42 -9.77 -4.53 -22.65
C TRP A 42 -9.15 -3.50 -21.71
N ARG A 43 -7.97 -3.00 -22.05
CA ARG A 43 -7.36 -1.82 -21.45
C ARG A 43 -7.52 -0.65 -22.41
N LEU A 44 -8.13 0.43 -21.96
CA LEU A 44 -8.31 1.66 -22.73
C LEU A 44 -7.61 2.80 -22.01
N ASP A 45 -6.57 3.34 -22.67
CA ASP A 45 -5.76 4.43 -22.14
C ASP A 45 -6.34 5.77 -22.62
N PHE A 46 -6.61 6.68 -21.70
CA PHE A 46 -7.14 8.01 -21.97
C PHE A 46 -6.05 9.06 -22.12
N ALA A 47 -6.38 10.15 -22.82
CA ALA A 47 -5.53 11.33 -22.93
C ALA A 47 -6.00 12.42 -21.96
N ASP A 48 -6.07 12.07 -20.68
CA ASP A 48 -6.39 12.99 -19.59
C ASP A 48 -5.14 13.34 -18.77
N ALA A 49 -5.30 14.25 -17.80
CA ALA A 49 -4.19 14.71 -16.94
C ALA A 49 -3.63 13.62 -16.02
N GLU A 50 -4.44 12.60 -15.70
CA GLU A 50 -4.10 11.47 -14.84
C GLU A 50 -3.54 10.27 -15.64
N ASN A 51 -3.42 10.37 -16.99
CA ASN A 51 -3.09 9.24 -17.85
C ASN A 51 -3.90 7.97 -17.48
N SER A 52 -5.21 8.15 -17.33
CA SER A 52 -6.09 7.11 -16.84
C SER A 52 -6.19 5.94 -17.80
N SER A 53 -6.31 4.73 -17.23
CA SER A 53 -6.57 3.49 -17.97
C SER A 53 -7.82 2.83 -17.40
N ALA A 54 -8.82 2.58 -18.26
CA ALA A 54 -10.01 1.81 -17.90
C ALA A 54 -9.82 0.34 -18.30
N TYR A 55 -10.29 -0.55 -17.45
CA TYR A 55 -10.28 -1.99 -17.67
C TYR A 55 -11.70 -2.52 -17.77
N ILE A 56 -12.00 -3.23 -18.84
CA ILE A 56 -13.33 -3.73 -19.18
C ILE A 56 -13.22 -5.22 -19.49
N SER A 57 -14.05 -6.06 -18.89
CA SER A 57 -14.08 -7.48 -19.17
C SER A 57 -14.38 -7.75 -20.64
N ALA A 58 -13.52 -8.48 -21.35
CA ALA A 58 -13.75 -8.87 -22.73
C ALA A 58 -14.82 -9.96 -22.88
N ASP A 59 -15.18 -10.63 -21.79
CA ASP A 59 -16.22 -11.67 -21.81
C ASP A 59 -17.61 -11.13 -21.55
N THR A 60 -17.73 -10.12 -20.66
CA THR A 60 -19.02 -9.62 -20.20
C THR A 60 -19.31 -8.16 -20.57
N GLY A 61 -18.33 -7.40 -21.02
CA GLY A 61 -18.44 -5.95 -21.25
C GLY A 61 -18.54 -5.12 -19.97
N ARG A 62 -18.40 -5.75 -18.81
CA ARG A 62 -18.48 -5.05 -17.52
C ARG A 62 -17.27 -4.19 -17.30
N PHE A 63 -17.50 -2.94 -16.88
CA PHE A 63 -16.42 -2.10 -16.34
C PHE A 63 -15.86 -2.74 -15.05
N LEU A 64 -14.54 -2.88 -14.97
CA LEU A 64 -13.85 -3.51 -13.85
C LEU A 64 -13.23 -2.46 -12.93
N VAL A 65 -12.33 -1.63 -13.46
CA VAL A 65 -11.61 -0.63 -12.67
C VAL A 65 -11.00 0.43 -13.58
N MET A 66 -10.78 1.63 -13.03
CA MET A 66 -9.99 2.68 -13.65
C MET A 66 -8.79 3.02 -12.74
N ARG A 67 -7.61 3.23 -13.36
CA ARG A 67 -6.36 3.54 -12.67
C ARG A 67 -5.71 4.77 -13.33
N GLY A 68 -5.31 5.73 -12.52
CA GLY A 68 -4.59 6.93 -12.96
C GLY A 68 -3.20 7.00 -12.31
N ASP A 69 -2.45 8.07 -12.61
CA ASP A 69 -1.10 8.28 -12.08
C ASP A 69 -1.08 8.44 -10.56
N THR A 70 -2.10 9.04 -9.98
CA THR A 70 -2.28 9.12 -8.52
C THR A 70 -2.35 7.73 -7.90
N TRP A 71 -3.13 6.81 -8.49
CA TRP A 71 -3.21 5.43 -8.02
C TRP A 71 -1.88 4.70 -8.19
N ARG A 72 -1.17 4.87 -9.33
CA ARG A 72 0.15 4.24 -9.60
C ARG A 72 1.19 4.69 -8.57
N THR A 73 1.18 5.96 -8.23
CA THR A 73 2.05 6.54 -7.20
C THR A 73 1.76 5.93 -5.83
N TRP A 74 0.47 5.84 -5.47
CA TRP A 74 0.07 5.22 -4.21
C TRP A 74 0.45 3.74 -4.14
N ASP A 75 0.20 2.96 -5.21
CA ASP A 75 0.55 1.54 -5.30
C ASP A 75 2.07 1.31 -5.19
N PHE A 76 2.87 2.23 -5.74
CA PHE A 76 4.33 2.20 -5.58
C PHE A 76 4.75 2.35 -4.11
N PHE A 77 4.21 3.33 -3.38
CA PHE A 77 4.51 3.49 -1.96
C PHE A 77 3.96 2.34 -1.12
N TRP A 78 2.81 1.82 -1.48
CA TRP A 78 2.24 0.63 -0.84
C TRP A 78 3.11 -0.61 -1.03
N MET A 79 3.61 -0.84 -2.23
CA MET A 79 4.58 -1.88 -2.53
C MET A 79 5.85 -1.74 -1.67
N LEU A 80 6.39 -0.51 -1.58
CA LEU A 80 7.57 -0.22 -0.78
C LEU A 80 7.33 -0.49 0.71
N HIS A 81 6.16 -0.09 1.22
CA HIS A 81 5.78 -0.29 2.61
C HIS A 81 5.62 -1.76 2.98
N ASN A 82 5.00 -2.54 2.09
CA ASN A 82 4.76 -3.97 2.30
C ASN A 82 5.96 -4.84 1.94
N MET A 83 7.01 -4.27 1.32
CA MET A 83 8.20 -5.00 0.84
C MET A 83 7.85 -6.14 -0.14
N ASP A 84 6.65 -6.11 -0.75
CA ASP A 84 6.21 -7.07 -1.77
C ASP A 84 6.50 -6.52 -3.16
N TYR A 85 7.71 -6.75 -3.64
CA TYR A 85 8.20 -6.22 -4.92
C TYR A 85 7.76 -7.07 -6.13
N VAL A 86 7.23 -8.27 -5.91
CA VAL A 86 6.93 -9.24 -7.00
C VAL A 86 5.43 -9.29 -7.29
N ASN A 87 4.64 -9.71 -6.35
CA ASN A 87 3.21 -10.01 -6.58
C ASN A 87 2.27 -8.88 -6.12
N ARG A 88 2.69 -8.04 -5.18
CA ARG A 88 1.93 -6.92 -4.60
C ARG A 88 0.55 -7.32 -4.05
N THR A 89 0.41 -8.59 -3.67
CA THR A 89 -0.87 -9.17 -3.22
C THR A 89 -0.83 -9.76 -1.82
N SER A 90 0.37 -10.03 -1.27
CA SER A 90 0.52 -10.77 -0.03
C SER A 90 1.38 -10.04 0.98
N PHE A 91 0.91 -10.01 2.23
CA PHE A 91 1.68 -9.55 3.40
C PHE A 91 2.65 -10.64 3.92
N ASN A 92 2.57 -11.87 3.43
CA ASN A 92 3.40 -13.01 3.88
C ASN A 92 4.65 -13.21 3.01
N HIS A 93 5.34 -12.12 2.70
CA HIS A 93 6.60 -12.21 1.98
C HIS A 93 7.75 -12.54 2.93
N PRO A 94 8.70 -13.44 2.58
CA PRO A 94 9.83 -13.80 3.44
C PRO A 94 10.64 -12.60 3.96
N LEU A 95 10.77 -11.54 3.17
CA LEU A 95 11.48 -10.33 3.55
C LEU A 95 10.80 -9.60 4.72
N ILE A 96 9.48 -9.47 4.72
CA ILE A 96 8.76 -8.79 5.83
C ILE A 96 8.86 -9.60 7.11
N VAL A 97 8.83 -10.92 7.01
CA VAL A 97 9.02 -11.83 8.15
C VAL A 97 10.43 -11.66 8.74
N PHE A 98 11.46 -11.60 7.89
CA PHE A 98 12.83 -11.35 8.33
C PHE A 98 13.00 -10.00 9.02
N VAL A 99 12.43 -8.93 8.45
CA VAL A 99 12.44 -7.58 9.04
C VAL A 99 11.69 -7.55 10.37
N ALA A 100 10.54 -8.24 10.47
CA ALA A 100 9.78 -8.34 11.71
C ALA A 100 10.59 -9.00 12.84
N PHE A 101 11.29 -10.11 12.57
CA PHE A 101 12.18 -10.74 13.54
C PHE A 101 13.35 -9.82 13.93
N GLY A 102 13.97 -9.13 12.98
CA GLY A 102 15.02 -8.15 13.23
C GLY A 102 14.55 -7.01 14.14
N THR A 103 13.37 -6.48 13.87
CA THR A 103 12.75 -5.41 14.67
C THR A 103 12.43 -5.90 16.09
N LEU A 104 11.90 -7.11 16.24
CA LEU A 104 11.62 -7.71 17.53
C LEU A 104 12.91 -7.89 18.36
N TRP A 105 13.97 -8.36 17.70
CA TRP A 105 15.30 -8.51 18.32
C TRP A 105 15.86 -7.16 18.78
N LEU A 106 15.82 -6.14 17.93
CA LEU A 106 16.27 -4.79 18.26
C LEU A 106 15.46 -4.19 19.41
N SER A 107 14.13 -4.36 19.39
CA SER A 107 13.27 -3.91 20.47
C SER A 107 13.62 -4.60 21.80
N GLY A 108 13.80 -5.92 21.80
CA GLY A 108 14.19 -6.69 22.99
C GLY A 108 15.53 -6.25 23.56
N THR A 109 16.54 -6.06 22.70
CA THR A 109 17.86 -5.55 23.12
C THR A 109 17.78 -4.11 23.63
N GLY A 110 16.96 -3.25 23.02
CA GLY A 110 16.70 -1.89 23.48
C GLY A 110 16.07 -1.85 24.87
N PHE A 111 15.07 -2.66 25.11
CA PHE A 111 14.47 -2.81 26.45
C PHE A 111 15.49 -3.31 27.49
N TYR A 112 16.26 -4.35 27.15
CA TYR A 112 17.29 -4.87 28.04
C TYR A 112 18.31 -3.78 28.43
N LEU A 113 18.79 -3.01 27.45
CA LEU A 113 19.75 -1.92 27.69
C LEU A 113 19.11 -0.79 28.51
N LEU A 114 17.83 -0.46 28.27
CA LEU A 114 17.11 0.51 29.06
C LEU A 114 17.06 0.11 30.54
N PHE A 115 16.66 -1.13 30.84
CA PHE A 115 16.64 -1.63 32.22
C PHE A 115 18.03 -1.67 32.86
N LYS A 116 19.06 -2.06 32.11
CA LYS A 116 20.44 -2.07 32.59
C LYS A 116 20.98 -0.66 32.83
N SER A 117 20.57 0.32 32.04
CA SER A 117 20.97 1.73 32.13
C SER A 117 20.36 2.42 33.35
N PHE A 118 19.16 2.01 33.79
CA PHE A 118 18.53 2.50 35.01
C PHE A 118 19.33 2.05 36.23
N SER A 119 20.33 2.84 36.63
CA SER A 119 21.14 2.54 37.78
C SER A 119 20.38 2.81 39.09
N ARG A 120 20.77 2.08 40.17
CA ARG A 120 20.23 2.36 41.52
C ARG A 120 20.52 3.80 41.98
N ALA A 121 21.44 4.51 41.32
CA ALA A 121 21.74 5.91 41.59
C ALA A 121 20.63 6.84 41.09
N ASP A 122 20.05 6.58 39.89
CA ASP A 122 18.97 7.38 39.32
C ASP A 122 17.70 7.30 40.14
N VAL A 123 17.37 6.08 40.63
CA VAL A 123 16.22 5.88 41.51
C VAL A 123 16.42 6.60 42.86
N ARG A 124 17.67 6.63 43.41
CA ARG A 124 17.98 7.36 44.63
C ARG A 124 17.86 8.86 44.48
N TRP A 125 18.29 9.40 43.29
CA TRP A 125 18.17 10.81 42.99
C TRP A 125 16.70 11.27 42.90
N LEU A 126 15.83 10.52 42.25
CA LEU A 126 14.39 10.79 42.19
C LEU A 126 13.73 10.76 43.61
N ARG A 127 14.11 9.79 44.44
CA ARG A 127 13.63 9.74 45.84
C ARG A 127 14.11 10.91 46.69
N ARG A 128 15.32 11.43 46.47
CA ARG A 128 15.82 12.61 47.20
C ARG A 128 15.07 13.86 46.76
N ARG A 129 14.83 14.09 45.51
CA ARG A 129 14.04 15.24 45.02
C ARG A 129 12.63 15.26 45.61
N ARG A 130 11.98 14.11 45.67
CA ARG A 130 10.63 13.99 46.24
C ARG A 130 10.60 14.34 47.73
N LYS A 131 11.64 13.93 48.50
CA LYS A 131 11.74 14.28 49.92
C LYS A 131 12.01 15.78 50.18
N SER A 132 12.78 16.42 49.32
CA SER A 132 13.05 17.86 49.39
C SER A 132 11.81 18.69 49.07
N ALA A 133 11.01 18.28 48.04
CA ALA A 133 9.76 18.96 47.70
C ALA A 133 8.71 18.85 48.80
N VAL A 134 8.60 17.73 49.48
CA VAL A 134 7.68 17.56 50.64
C VAL A 134 8.11 18.42 51.85
N LYS A 135 9.42 18.60 52.08
CA LYS A 135 9.91 19.47 53.17
C LYS A 135 9.65 20.97 52.93
N LEU A 136 9.68 21.40 51.67
CA LEU A 136 9.42 22.79 51.28
C LEU A 136 7.92 23.17 51.27
N GLY A 137 7.02 22.21 51.16
CA GLY A 137 5.57 22.43 51.17
C GLY A 137 4.93 22.29 52.59
N ALA A 138 5.70 21.94 53.62
CA ALA A 138 5.23 21.76 54.99
C ALA A 138 5.72 22.88 55.96
N GLY A 139 6.26 23.96 55.50
CA GLY A 139 6.58 25.18 56.19
C GLY A 139 5.80 26.35 55.63
#